data_b5c7fbfae40900704c0a361dc47628a6
#
_entry.id   b5c7fbfae40900704c0a361dc47628a6
#
_cell.length_a   1.000
_cell.length_b   1.000
_cell.length_c   1.000
_cell.angle_alpha   90.00
_cell.angle_beta   90.00
_cell.angle_gamma   90.00
#
_symmetry.space_group_name_H-M   'P 1'
#
loop_
_entity.id
_entity.type
_entity.pdbx_description
1 polymer ?
#
loop_
_entity_poly.entity_id
_entity_poly.type
_entity_poly.pdbx_seq_one_letter_code
_entity_poly.pdbx_strand_id
1 'polypeptide(L)'
;MNNKSKRVSLWKWICVRVISQSVGVVVIIALCMWLRYAIYSTWVLYHEMPVDVRKEFLHLLNNPNEDLYRFYSLFHYWYGIDFANPSITSGDWIMLAILVVVAIPLMVLLGLYMSRPLAKQFSYLVAAARKVTEGDFSVQAKLEDKAPEELLTLTHDFNEMTKKLTYYEGELSASHIAMAHELRSPLTASIARLQGIMDGVFEPDKHQLNLVMQPLASLNRLIDDLQTLSLSQAGALSLEKYHVNLCDLIQERLQWLKAEVSQEDFTIEVECPAPVFVYADPFRIGQVVTILIKNAIRYAHSGKKLTITVNHADDKVIVGFRDYGPGVSEAFLPLMFERFSREERSRSRNLGGSGLGLSIAMAISREHGGSLSAQNHPEGGMLLLLILPMKIES
;
A
#
# COMPACT_ATOMS: atom_id res chain seq x y z
N MET A 1 19.79 7.21 -18.56
CA MET A 1 19.07 8.08 -19.53
C MET A 1 17.58 7.96 -19.26
N ASN A 2 17.01 9.01 -18.70
CA ASN A 2 15.68 9.03 -18.08
C ASN A 2 14.63 9.38 -19.14
N ASN A 3 14.05 8.38 -19.81
CA ASN A 3 12.92 8.58 -20.72
C ASN A 3 11.63 8.61 -19.91
N LYS A 4 11.38 9.71 -19.19
CA LYS A 4 10.05 10.04 -18.66
C LYS A 4 9.16 10.33 -19.86
N SER A 5 8.54 9.31 -20.46
CA SER A 5 7.39 9.51 -21.34
C SER A 5 6.39 10.38 -20.55
N LYS A 6 6.07 11.57 -21.09
CA LYS A 6 5.07 12.46 -20.48
C LYS A 6 3.77 11.68 -20.36
N ARG A 7 3.49 11.23 -19.15
CA ARG A 7 2.22 10.56 -18.80
C ARG A 7 1.10 11.56 -19.03
N VAL A 8 0.08 11.16 -19.75
CA VAL A 8 -1.03 12.03 -20.17
C VAL A 8 -2.26 11.64 -19.36
N SER A 9 -2.90 12.63 -18.73
CA SER A 9 -4.12 12.43 -17.95
C SER A 9 -5.26 11.86 -18.81
N LEU A 10 -6.13 11.04 -18.21
CA LEU A 10 -7.28 10.39 -18.87
C LEU A 10 -8.13 11.39 -19.65
N TRP A 11 -8.44 12.54 -19.05
CA TRP A 11 -9.17 13.61 -19.68
C TRP A 11 -8.47 14.16 -20.94
N LYS A 12 -7.18 14.49 -20.83
CA LYS A 12 -6.38 14.93 -22.00
C LYS A 12 -6.28 13.85 -23.05
N TRP A 13 -6.08 12.59 -22.63
CA TRP A 13 -5.99 11.43 -23.52
C TRP A 13 -7.27 11.24 -24.35
N ILE A 14 -8.46 11.34 -23.71
CA ILE A 14 -9.75 11.26 -24.38
C ILE A 14 -9.97 12.49 -25.27
N CYS A 15 -9.82 13.71 -24.73
CA CYS A 15 -10.06 14.94 -25.47
C CYS A 15 -9.18 15.07 -26.71
N VAL A 16 -7.87 14.82 -26.60
CA VAL A 16 -6.95 14.90 -27.74
C VAL A 16 -7.37 13.90 -28.83
N ARG A 17 -7.78 12.71 -28.49
CA ARG A 17 -8.21 11.69 -29.45
C ARG A 17 -9.53 12.04 -30.13
N VAL A 18 -10.54 12.43 -29.37
CA VAL A 18 -11.85 12.83 -29.92
C VAL A 18 -11.70 14.07 -30.81
N ILE A 19 -11.01 15.10 -30.34
CA ILE A 19 -10.81 16.33 -31.10
C ILE A 19 -9.99 16.04 -32.35
N SER A 20 -8.88 15.29 -32.26
CA SER A 20 -8.05 14.99 -33.45
C SER A 20 -8.81 14.17 -34.50
N GLN A 21 -9.67 13.23 -34.09
CA GLN A 21 -10.53 12.49 -35.01
C GLN A 21 -11.56 13.42 -35.71
N SER A 22 -12.26 14.25 -34.93
CA SER A 22 -13.30 15.14 -35.45
C SER A 22 -12.70 16.18 -36.41
N VAL A 23 -11.61 16.83 -36.00
CA VAL A 23 -10.90 17.81 -36.84
C VAL A 23 -10.30 17.14 -38.09
N GLY A 24 -9.71 15.95 -37.93
CA GLY A 24 -9.13 15.18 -39.02
C GLY A 24 -10.15 14.87 -40.12
N VAL A 25 -11.36 14.43 -39.74
CA VAL A 25 -12.44 14.15 -40.71
C VAL A 25 -12.87 15.41 -41.45
N VAL A 26 -13.11 16.51 -40.72
CA VAL A 26 -13.48 17.79 -41.33
C VAL A 26 -12.42 18.30 -42.33
N VAL A 27 -11.13 18.20 -41.91
CA VAL A 27 -10.01 18.61 -42.77
C VAL A 27 -9.92 17.74 -44.02
N ILE A 28 -10.09 16.40 -43.89
CA ILE A 28 -10.06 15.49 -45.05
C ILE A 28 -11.20 15.79 -46.02
N ILE A 29 -12.43 15.98 -45.52
CA ILE A 29 -13.58 16.31 -46.34
C ILE A 29 -13.34 17.64 -47.07
N ALA A 30 -12.89 18.68 -46.36
CA ALA A 30 -12.62 19.98 -46.95
C ALA A 30 -11.50 19.90 -48.03
N LEU A 31 -10.43 19.11 -47.73
CA LEU A 31 -9.33 18.92 -48.70
C LEU A 31 -9.81 18.17 -49.96
N CYS A 32 -10.61 17.12 -49.82
CA CYS A 32 -11.16 16.39 -50.96
C CYS A 32 -12.08 17.27 -51.82
N MET A 33 -12.92 18.10 -51.20
CA MET A 33 -13.79 19.05 -51.91
C MET A 33 -12.95 20.10 -52.63
N TRP A 34 -11.94 20.66 -51.97
CA TRP A 34 -11.03 21.63 -52.59
C TRP A 34 -10.24 21.01 -53.75
N LEU A 35 -9.71 19.80 -53.58
CA LEU A 35 -8.94 19.10 -54.62
C LEU A 35 -9.82 18.81 -55.85
N ARG A 36 -11.06 18.36 -55.64
CA ARG A 36 -12.02 18.17 -56.72
C ARG A 36 -12.28 19.48 -57.49
N TYR A 37 -12.51 20.55 -56.73
CA TYR A 37 -12.69 21.89 -57.33
C TYR A 37 -11.46 22.29 -58.15
N ALA A 38 -10.26 22.18 -57.61
CA ALA A 38 -9.04 22.53 -58.28
C ALA A 38 -8.80 21.70 -59.55
N ILE A 39 -9.05 20.38 -59.49
CA ILE A 39 -8.93 19.50 -60.66
C ILE A 39 -9.96 19.88 -61.72
N TYR A 40 -11.23 20.05 -61.31
CA TYR A 40 -12.28 20.42 -62.26
C TYR A 40 -12.03 21.79 -62.93
N SER A 41 -11.69 22.80 -62.15
CA SER A 41 -11.40 24.15 -62.68
C SER A 41 -10.21 24.16 -63.62
N THR A 42 -9.15 23.39 -63.29
CA THR A 42 -7.97 23.26 -64.16
C THR A 42 -8.29 22.50 -65.43
N TRP A 43 -9.10 21.43 -65.33
CA TRP A 43 -9.51 20.63 -66.49
C TRP A 43 -10.37 21.47 -67.47
N VAL A 44 -11.37 22.20 -66.97
CA VAL A 44 -12.18 23.12 -67.83
C VAL A 44 -11.30 24.19 -68.50
N LEU A 45 -10.40 24.78 -67.70
CA LEU A 45 -9.53 25.87 -68.21
C LEU A 45 -8.58 25.43 -69.36
N TYR A 46 -8.00 24.20 -69.19
CA TYR A 46 -6.95 23.76 -70.11
C TYR A 46 -7.42 22.81 -71.21
N HIS A 47 -8.52 22.07 -71.03
CA HIS A 47 -9.01 21.09 -72.02
C HIS A 47 -10.27 21.48 -72.72
N GLU A 48 -11.19 22.17 -72.08
CA GLU A 48 -12.46 22.53 -72.68
C GLU A 48 -12.42 23.94 -73.31
N MET A 49 -11.72 24.88 -72.70
CA MET A 49 -11.74 26.27 -73.07
C MET A 49 -10.73 26.55 -74.25
N PRO A 50 -11.20 27.10 -75.35
CA PRO A 50 -10.32 27.52 -76.46
C PRO A 50 -9.25 28.49 -76.00
N VAL A 51 -8.07 28.49 -76.67
CA VAL A 51 -6.89 29.26 -76.23
C VAL A 51 -7.17 30.80 -76.19
N ASP A 52 -7.94 31.33 -77.13
CA ASP A 52 -8.26 32.77 -77.15
C ASP A 52 -9.23 33.13 -75.97
N VAL A 53 -10.25 32.34 -75.74
CA VAL A 53 -11.20 32.55 -74.65
C VAL A 53 -10.53 32.39 -73.30
N ARG A 54 -9.60 31.47 -73.20
CA ARG A 54 -8.81 31.27 -72.00
C ARG A 54 -7.98 32.46 -71.58
N LYS A 55 -7.31 33.09 -72.60
CA LYS A 55 -6.52 34.29 -72.33
C LYS A 55 -7.44 35.44 -71.86
N GLU A 56 -8.59 35.63 -72.53
CA GLU A 56 -9.60 36.62 -72.15
C GLU A 56 -10.10 36.35 -70.71
N PHE A 57 -10.45 35.13 -70.43
CA PHE A 57 -10.95 34.74 -69.12
C PHE A 57 -9.91 34.96 -68.01
N LEU A 58 -8.62 34.58 -68.22
CA LEU A 58 -7.53 34.80 -67.25
C LEU A 58 -7.23 36.31 -67.08
N HIS A 59 -7.37 37.10 -68.09
CA HIS A 59 -7.24 38.55 -67.98
C HIS A 59 -8.35 39.15 -67.11
N LEU A 60 -9.60 38.77 -67.40
CA LEU A 60 -10.77 39.22 -66.63
C LEU A 60 -10.76 38.65 -65.16
N LEU A 61 -10.21 37.48 -64.96
CA LEU A 61 -10.04 36.91 -63.60
C LEU A 61 -9.10 37.75 -62.72
N ASN A 62 -8.04 38.33 -63.36
CA ASN A 62 -7.12 39.23 -62.67
C ASN A 62 -7.64 40.68 -62.56
N ASN A 63 -8.52 41.07 -63.46
CA ASN A 63 -9.09 42.43 -63.54
C ASN A 63 -10.63 42.38 -63.74
N PRO A 64 -11.40 41.85 -62.77
CA PRO A 64 -12.84 41.57 -62.94
C PRO A 64 -13.70 42.81 -63.14
N ASN A 65 -13.21 44.00 -62.76
CA ASN A 65 -13.90 45.30 -62.91
C ASN A 65 -13.83 45.91 -64.28
N GLU A 66 -13.01 45.38 -65.20
CA GLU A 66 -12.92 45.89 -66.57
C GLU A 66 -14.17 45.59 -67.39
N ASP A 67 -14.71 44.40 -67.33
CA ASP A 67 -15.99 44.02 -67.91
C ASP A 67 -16.65 42.91 -67.10
N LEU A 68 -17.40 43.32 -66.09
CA LEU A 68 -18.08 42.44 -65.14
C LEU A 68 -19.14 41.56 -65.83
N TYR A 69 -19.84 42.11 -66.84
CA TYR A 69 -20.86 41.34 -67.53
C TYR A 69 -20.23 40.22 -68.38
N ARG A 70 -19.14 40.52 -69.10
CA ARG A 70 -18.39 39.57 -69.92
C ARG A 70 -17.75 38.46 -69.03
N PHE A 71 -17.18 38.84 -67.88
CA PHE A 71 -16.61 37.91 -66.97
C PHE A 71 -17.69 36.89 -66.44
N TYR A 72 -18.85 37.39 -66.01
CA TYR A 72 -19.92 36.50 -65.55
C TYR A 72 -20.51 35.65 -66.67
N SER A 73 -20.61 36.17 -67.91
CA SER A 73 -21.11 35.39 -69.06
C SER A 73 -20.16 34.25 -69.45
N LEU A 74 -18.84 34.45 -69.40
CA LEU A 74 -17.84 33.43 -69.65
C LEU A 74 -17.84 32.40 -68.50
N PHE A 75 -17.92 32.89 -67.29
CA PHE A 75 -17.97 32.03 -66.12
C PHE A 75 -19.20 31.09 -66.15
N HIS A 76 -20.40 31.63 -66.41
CA HIS A 76 -21.66 30.82 -66.51
C HIS A 76 -21.59 29.85 -67.71
N TYR A 77 -21.02 30.21 -68.81
CA TYR A 77 -20.96 29.36 -70.00
C TYR A 77 -20.07 28.14 -69.80
N TRP A 78 -18.86 28.31 -69.20
CA TRP A 78 -17.86 27.27 -69.09
C TRP A 78 -17.94 26.48 -67.75
N TYR A 79 -18.33 27.10 -66.65
CA TYR A 79 -18.45 26.46 -65.37
C TYR A 79 -19.88 26.07 -65.03
N GLY A 80 -20.87 26.55 -65.74
CA GLY A 80 -22.29 26.23 -65.57
C GLY A 80 -22.99 26.99 -64.44
N ILE A 81 -24.33 26.99 -64.51
CA ILE A 81 -25.19 27.66 -63.52
C ILE A 81 -25.08 26.98 -62.15
N ASP A 82 -24.91 25.62 -62.11
CA ASP A 82 -24.81 24.84 -60.91
C ASP A 82 -23.61 25.21 -60.02
N PHE A 83 -22.58 25.80 -60.62
CA PHE A 83 -21.41 26.28 -59.89
C PHE A 83 -21.69 27.56 -59.09
N ALA A 84 -22.55 28.43 -59.60
CA ALA A 84 -22.96 29.67 -58.94
C ALA A 84 -24.17 29.49 -57.99
N ASN A 85 -25.01 28.47 -58.23
CA ASN A 85 -26.18 28.19 -57.44
C ASN A 85 -26.40 26.67 -57.32
N PRO A 86 -25.67 26.01 -56.42
CA PRO A 86 -25.69 24.55 -56.31
C PRO A 86 -27.04 24.01 -55.86
N SER A 87 -27.68 23.27 -56.76
CA SER A 87 -28.91 22.50 -56.44
C SER A 87 -28.58 21.29 -55.61
N ILE A 88 -29.56 20.72 -54.89
CA ILE A 88 -29.39 19.50 -54.07
C ILE A 88 -28.89 18.30 -54.91
N THR A 89 -29.15 18.33 -56.23
CA THR A 89 -28.73 17.30 -57.19
C THR A 89 -27.34 17.60 -57.80
N SER A 90 -26.69 18.71 -57.43
CA SER A 90 -25.39 19.03 -57.92
C SER A 90 -24.35 18.00 -57.51
N GLY A 91 -23.35 17.76 -58.37
CA GLY A 91 -22.27 16.80 -58.10
C GLY A 91 -21.51 17.04 -56.79
N ASP A 92 -21.58 18.26 -56.26
CA ASP A 92 -20.96 18.64 -54.99
C ASP A 92 -21.65 18.00 -53.78
N TRP A 93 -23.00 18.03 -53.74
CA TRP A 93 -23.76 17.39 -52.68
C TRP A 93 -23.64 15.87 -52.73
N ILE A 94 -23.62 15.27 -53.93
CA ILE A 94 -23.41 13.83 -54.11
C ILE A 94 -22.01 13.43 -53.59
N MET A 95 -20.99 14.20 -53.98
CA MET A 95 -19.61 13.97 -53.52
C MET A 95 -19.50 14.11 -51.97
N LEU A 96 -20.11 15.13 -51.39
CA LEU A 96 -20.14 15.34 -49.95
C LEU A 96 -20.82 14.15 -49.26
N ALA A 97 -21.95 13.69 -49.76
CA ALA A 97 -22.66 12.55 -49.22
C ALA A 97 -21.80 11.27 -49.23
N ILE A 98 -21.10 11.00 -50.35
CA ILE A 98 -20.16 9.87 -50.46
C ILE A 98 -19.03 10.00 -49.46
N LEU A 99 -18.41 11.17 -49.33
CA LEU A 99 -17.32 11.41 -48.35
C LEU A 99 -17.79 11.17 -46.91
N VAL A 100 -18.98 11.66 -46.56
CA VAL A 100 -19.54 11.45 -45.23
C VAL A 100 -19.81 9.95 -44.95
N VAL A 101 -20.41 9.24 -45.93
CA VAL A 101 -20.72 7.79 -45.81
C VAL A 101 -19.43 6.99 -45.65
N VAL A 102 -18.33 7.35 -46.29
CA VAL A 102 -17.02 6.68 -46.12
C VAL A 102 -16.34 7.09 -44.83
N ALA A 103 -16.44 8.36 -44.41
CA ALA A 103 -15.79 8.88 -43.21
C ALA A 103 -16.35 8.28 -41.93
N ILE A 104 -17.67 8.02 -41.86
CA ILE A 104 -18.31 7.47 -40.66
C ILE A 104 -17.71 6.10 -40.25
N PRO A 105 -17.69 5.05 -41.09
CA PRO A 105 -17.10 3.75 -40.71
C PRO A 105 -15.60 3.87 -40.44
N LEU A 106 -14.87 4.67 -41.16
CA LEU A 106 -13.44 4.89 -40.91
C LEU A 106 -13.21 5.50 -39.53
N MET A 107 -14.02 6.49 -39.13
CA MET A 107 -13.94 7.13 -37.82
C MET A 107 -14.26 6.14 -36.69
N VAL A 108 -15.28 5.31 -36.88
CA VAL A 108 -15.65 4.25 -35.90
C VAL A 108 -14.51 3.26 -35.73
N LEU A 109 -13.93 2.74 -36.82
CA LEU A 109 -12.82 1.79 -36.78
C LEU A 109 -11.59 2.38 -36.09
N LEU A 110 -11.25 3.64 -36.42
CA LEU A 110 -10.13 4.34 -35.78
C LEU A 110 -10.40 4.58 -34.29
N GLY A 111 -11.62 4.95 -33.92
CA GLY A 111 -12.04 5.12 -32.53
C GLY A 111 -11.92 3.85 -31.71
N LEU A 112 -12.40 2.72 -32.25
CA LEU A 112 -12.27 1.39 -31.64
C LEU A 112 -10.81 0.97 -31.48
N TYR A 113 -9.98 1.20 -32.50
CA TYR A 113 -8.55 0.91 -32.42
C TYR A 113 -7.86 1.73 -31.33
N MET A 114 -8.16 3.02 -31.26
CA MET A 114 -7.55 3.93 -30.29
C MET A 114 -8.05 3.73 -28.86
N SER A 115 -9.24 3.15 -28.63
CA SER A 115 -9.78 2.86 -27.29
C SER A 115 -9.28 1.51 -26.70
N ARG A 116 -8.70 0.64 -27.52
CA ARG A 116 -8.21 -0.68 -27.08
C ARG A 116 -7.28 -0.67 -25.85
N PRO A 117 -6.29 0.23 -25.70
CA PRO A 117 -5.41 0.23 -24.52
C PRO A 117 -6.19 0.52 -23.22
N LEU A 118 -7.19 1.41 -23.28
CA LEU A 118 -8.06 1.71 -22.15
C LEU A 118 -8.87 0.46 -21.74
N ALA A 119 -9.54 -0.17 -22.72
CA ALA A 119 -10.35 -1.36 -22.48
C ALA A 119 -9.52 -2.55 -21.95
N LYS A 120 -8.31 -2.76 -22.49
CA LYS A 120 -7.40 -3.81 -22.02
C LYS A 120 -6.95 -3.58 -20.58
N GLN A 121 -6.51 -2.35 -20.25
CA GLN A 121 -6.07 -2.03 -18.90
C GLN A 121 -7.19 -2.27 -17.88
N PHE A 122 -8.40 -1.84 -18.24
CA PHE A 122 -9.58 -2.07 -17.39
C PHE A 122 -9.88 -3.56 -17.23
N SER A 123 -9.81 -4.35 -18.31
CA SER A 123 -10.00 -5.80 -18.27
C SER A 123 -8.96 -6.51 -17.39
N TYR A 124 -7.69 -6.09 -17.42
CA TYR A 124 -6.65 -6.65 -16.56
C TYR A 124 -6.93 -6.38 -15.08
N LEU A 125 -7.37 -5.15 -14.76
CA LEU A 125 -7.72 -4.79 -13.40
C LEU A 125 -8.94 -5.57 -12.88
N VAL A 126 -9.99 -5.70 -13.71
CA VAL A 126 -11.18 -6.49 -13.36
C VAL A 126 -10.85 -7.97 -13.17
N ALA A 127 -10.03 -8.55 -14.05
CA ALA A 127 -9.62 -9.94 -13.94
C ALA A 127 -8.80 -10.20 -12.66
N ALA A 128 -7.89 -9.28 -12.30
CA ALA A 128 -7.12 -9.38 -11.08
C ALA A 128 -8.01 -9.19 -9.84
N ALA A 129 -8.91 -8.19 -9.85
CA ALA A 129 -9.86 -7.96 -8.74
C ALA A 129 -10.75 -9.18 -8.48
N ARG A 130 -11.21 -9.87 -9.54
CA ARG A 130 -12.00 -11.09 -9.41
C ARG A 130 -11.24 -12.20 -8.70
N LYS A 131 -9.97 -12.41 -9.03
CA LYS A 131 -9.12 -13.40 -8.35
C LYS A 131 -8.91 -13.07 -6.88
N VAL A 132 -8.75 -11.78 -6.55
CA VAL A 132 -8.69 -11.33 -5.15
C VAL A 132 -9.99 -11.67 -4.40
N THR A 133 -11.17 -11.53 -5.03
CA THR A 133 -12.44 -11.96 -4.40
C THR A 133 -12.56 -13.48 -4.24
N GLU A 134 -11.82 -14.26 -5.02
CA GLU A 134 -11.72 -15.71 -4.91
C GLU A 134 -10.67 -16.14 -3.86
N GLY A 135 -10.00 -15.18 -3.19
CA GLY A 135 -9.01 -15.43 -2.13
C GLY A 135 -7.56 -15.51 -2.62
N ASP A 136 -7.28 -15.30 -3.92
CA ASP A 136 -5.92 -15.24 -4.44
C ASP A 136 -5.38 -13.81 -4.39
N PHE A 137 -4.73 -13.46 -3.27
CA PHE A 137 -4.12 -12.14 -3.07
C PHE A 137 -2.74 -11.99 -3.73
N SER A 138 -2.15 -13.09 -4.24
CA SER A 138 -0.84 -13.05 -4.90
C SER A 138 -0.87 -12.43 -6.30
N VAL A 139 -2.07 -12.21 -6.82
CA VAL A 139 -2.33 -11.69 -8.16
C VAL A 139 -1.94 -10.22 -8.29
N GLN A 140 -1.29 -9.90 -9.40
CA GLN A 140 -1.02 -8.52 -9.82
C GLN A 140 -1.69 -8.25 -11.18
N ALA A 141 -2.33 -7.09 -11.30
CA ALA A 141 -2.86 -6.61 -12.56
C ALA A 141 -1.72 -6.17 -13.48
N LYS A 142 -1.75 -6.59 -14.75
CA LYS A 142 -0.76 -6.21 -15.75
C LYS A 142 -0.91 -4.73 -16.12
N LEU A 143 0.20 -4.10 -16.50
CA LEU A 143 0.24 -2.72 -16.98
C LEU A 143 0.25 -2.71 -18.52
N GLU A 144 -0.56 -1.84 -19.11
CA GLU A 144 -0.59 -1.57 -20.55
C GLU A 144 0.07 -0.21 -20.80
N ASP A 145 1.24 -0.18 -21.44
CA ASP A 145 2.09 1.02 -21.57
C ASP A 145 1.39 2.24 -22.22
N LYS A 146 0.37 1.99 -23.04
CA LYS A 146 -0.37 3.03 -23.76
C LYS A 146 -1.64 3.50 -23.05
N ALA A 147 -1.92 2.99 -21.85
CA ALA A 147 -3.07 3.38 -21.06
C ALA A 147 -2.89 4.78 -20.45
N PRO A 148 -3.99 5.47 -20.09
CA PRO A 148 -3.95 6.73 -19.35
C PRO A 148 -3.24 6.61 -18.01
N GLU A 149 -2.63 7.72 -17.57
CA GLU A 149 -1.85 7.76 -16.31
C GLU A 149 -2.68 7.38 -15.08
N GLU A 150 -3.93 7.83 -15.01
CA GLU A 150 -4.81 7.56 -13.88
C GLU A 150 -5.13 6.06 -13.73
N LEU A 151 -5.27 5.33 -14.85
CA LEU A 151 -5.47 3.88 -14.82
C LEU A 151 -4.19 3.13 -14.45
N LEU A 152 -3.03 3.63 -14.87
CA LEU A 152 -1.75 3.07 -14.46
C LEU A 152 -1.52 3.27 -12.96
N THR A 153 -1.83 4.46 -12.44
CA THR A 153 -1.76 4.77 -11.00
C THR A 153 -2.71 3.89 -10.21
N LEU A 154 -3.99 3.78 -10.63
CA LEU A 154 -4.96 2.89 -10.00
C LEU A 154 -4.50 1.44 -9.98
N THR A 155 -3.87 0.99 -11.08
CA THR A 155 -3.34 -0.39 -11.14
C THR A 155 -2.15 -0.58 -10.21
N HIS A 156 -1.29 0.43 -10.08
CA HIS A 156 -0.19 0.41 -9.13
C HIS A 156 -0.69 0.33 -7.69
N ASP A 157 -1.65 1.20 -7.33
CA ASP A 157 -2.26 1.22 -5.99
C ASP A 157 -2.98 -0.10 -5.68
N PHE A 158 -3.66 -0.69 -6.68
CA PHE A 158 -4.27 -2.01 -6.56
C PHE A 158 -3.20 -3.09 -6.30
N ASN A 159 -2.10 -3.09 -7.04
CA ASN A 159 -1.01 -4.06 -6.85
C ASN A 159 -0.31 -3.89 -5.50
N GLU A 160 -0.14 -2.66 -5.02
CA GLU A 160 0.36 -2.37 -3.67
C GLU A 160 -0.60 -2.92 -2.59
N MET A 161 -1.90 -2.73 -2.78
CA MET A 161 -2.92 -3.26 -1.87
C MET A 161 -2.88 -4.80 -1.82
N THR A 162 -2.84 -5.47 -2.99
CA THR A 162 -2.77 -6.94 -3.04
C THR A 162 -1.50 -7.48 -2.40
N LYS A 163 -0.36 -6.80 -2.59
CA LYS A 163 0.90 -7.15 -1.94
C LYS A 163 0.80 -7.07 -0.41
N LYS A 164 0.17 -6.02 0.12
CA LYS A 164 -0.08 -5.89 1.57
C LYS A 164 -1.02 -6.97 2.09
N LEU A 165 -2.08 -7.31 1.34
CA LEU A 165 -2.99 -8.40 1.70
C LEU A 165 -2.29 -9.75 1.76
N THR A 166 -1.46 -10.08 0.75
CA THR A 166 -0.64 -11.31 0.75
C THR A 166 0.30 -11.36 1.96
N TYR A 167 0.93 -10.23 2.29
CA TYR A 167 1.80 -10.16 3.47
C TYR A 167 1.02 -10.42 4.76
N TYR A 168 -0.14 -9.76 4.95
CA TYR A 168 -0.98 -9.96 6.15
C TYR A 168 -1.55 -11.38 6.25
N GLU A 169 -1.94 -12.00 5.14
CA GLU A 169 -2.40 -13.39 5.12
C GLU A 169 -1.28 -14.34 5.53
N GLY A 170 -0.07 -14.14 5.00
CA GLY A 170 1.10 -14.92 5.37
C GLY A 170 1.46 -14.78 6.85
N GLU A 171 1.44 -13.55 7.39
CA GLU A 171 1.69 -13.28 8.81
C GLU A 171 0.64 -13.95 9.70
N LEU A 172 -0.64 -13.84 9.32
CA LEU A 172 -1.74 -14.47 10.06
C LEU A 172 -1.61 -16.00 10.07
N SER A 173 -1.31 -16.60 8.92
CA SER A 173 -1.12 -18.04 8.79
C SER A 173 0.08 -18.55 9.62
N ALA A 174 1.22 -17.84 9.53
CA ALA A 174 2.40 -18.16 10.34
C ALA A 174 2.10 -18.05 11.85
N SER A 175 1.35 -17.01 12.26
CA SER A 175 0.91 -16.81 13.64
C SER A 175 0.03 -17.96 14.13
N HIS A 176 -0.94 -18.42 13.33
CA HIS A 176 -1.80 -19.56 13.70
C HIS A 176 -1.01 -20.87 13.87
N ILE A 177 -0.04 -21.13 12.98
CA ILE A 177 0.83 -22.30 13.08
C ILE A 177 1.67 -22.23 14.36
N ALA A 178 2.28 -21.07 14.65
CA ALA A 178 3.08 -20.87 15.85
C ALA A 178 2.22 -21.01 17.12
N MET A 179 1.00 -20.44 17.15
CA MET A 179 0.05 -20.63 18.26
C MET A 179 -0.23 -22.10 18.52
N ALA A 180 -0.54 -22.87 17.46
CA ALA A 180 -0.82 -24.29 17.61
C ALA A 180 0.36 -25.08 18.21
N HIS A 181 1.60 -24.74 17.84
CA HIS A 181 2.80 -25.33 18.39
C HIS A 181 3.05 -24.95 19.85
N GLU A 182 2.92 -23.66 20.21
CA GLU A 182 3.14 -23.14 21.56
C GLU A 182 2.06 -23.64 22.56
N LEU A 183 0.83 -23.90 22.10
CA LEU A 183 -0.22 -24.51 22.90
C LEU A 183 -0.02 -26.02 23.08
N ARG A 184 0.39 -26.73 22.02
CA ARG A 184 0.55 -28.19 22.03
C ARG A 184 1.68 -28.64 22.94
N SER A 185 2.81 -27.95 23.00
CA SER A 185 4.00 -28.33 23.75
C SER A 185 3.74 -28.48 25.26
N PRO A 186 3.24 -27.44 25.97
CA PRO A 186 2.96 -27.56 27.42
C PRO A 186 1.84 -28.57 27.74
N LEU A 187 0.83 -28.65 26.84
CA LEU A 187 -0.25 -29.62 27.01
C LEU A 187 0.27 -31.05 26.90
N THR A 188 1.08 -31.36 25.88
CA THR A 188 1.67 -32.70 25.73
C THR A 188 2.59 -33.05 26.87
N ALA A 189 3.40 -32.11 27.39
CA ALA A 189 4.26 -32.34 28.55
C ALA A 189 3.44 -32.68 29.81
N SER A 190 2.35 -31.96 30.06
CA SER A 190 1.46 -32.23 31.21
C SER A 190 0.75 -33.57 31.09
N ILE A 191 0.24 -33.90 29.87
CA ILE A 191 -0.43 -35.21 29.63
C ILE A 191 0.55 -36.35 29.82
N ALA A 192 1.76 -36.27 29.21
CA ALA A 192 2.77 -37.32 29.34
C ALA A 192 3.18 -37.56 30.80
N ARG A 193 3.28 -36.47 31.62
CA ARG A 193 3.62 -36.56 33.01
C ARG A 193 2.50 -37.19 33.82
N LEU A 194 1.25 -36.79 33.58
CA LEU A 194 0.07 -37.38 34.19
C LEU A 194 -0.05 -38.87 33.84
N GLN A 195 0.16 -39.23 32.58
CA GLN A 195 0.13 -40.63 32.14
C GLN A 195 1.19 -41.46 32.88
N GLY A 196 2.43 -40.94 33.00
CA GLY A 196 3.49 -41.62 33.74
C GLY A 196 3.16 -41.82 35.25
N ILE A 197 2.42 -40.90 35.87
CA ILE A 197 1.90 -41.05 37.24
C ILE A 197 0.82 -42.13 37.26
N MET A 198 -0.13 -42.14 36.32
CA MET A 198 -1.20 -43.11 36.22
C MET A 198 -0.67 -44.54 35.98
N ASP A 199 0.37 -44.68 35.19
CA ASP A 199 1.02 -45.94 34.84
C ASP A 199 1.98 -46.43 35.97
N GLY A 200 2.10 -45.70 37.09
CA GLY A 200 2.98 -46.03 38.19
C GLY A 200 4.49 -45.84 37.93
N VAL A 201 4.83 -45.16 36.84
CA VAL A 201 6.24 -44.81 36.48
C VAL A 201 6.78 -43.72 37.40
N PHE A 202 5.93 -42.80 37.83
CA PHE A 202 6.26 -41.73 38.76
C PHE A 202 5.37 -41.84 40.01
N GLU A 203 5.94 -41.62 41.17
CA GLU A 203 5.15 -41.51 42.41
C GLU A 203 4.32 -40.23 42.43
N PRO A 204 3.04 -40.23 42.86
CA PRO A 204 2.18 -39.05 42.88
C PRO A 204 2.54 -38.09 44.01
N ASP A 205 3.78 -37.61 44.02
CA ASP A 205 4.27 -36.68 45.04
C ASP A 205 4.04 -35.20 44.62
N LYS A 206 4.25 -34.29 45.57
CA LYS A 206 4.09 -32.84 45.35
C LYS A 206 5.00 -32.30 44.25
N HIS A 207 6.19 -32.89 44.09
CA HIS A 207 7.15 -32.50 43.04
C HIS A 207 6.63 -32.83 41.64
N GLN A 208 6.16 -34.07 41.46
CA GLN A 208 5.59 -34.52 40.17
C GLN A 208 4.34 -33.73 39.79
N LEU A 209 3.45 -33.45 40.78
CA LEU A 209 2.27 -32.61 40.54
C LEU A 209 2.65 -31.20 40.17
N ASN A 210 3.68 -30.60 40.76
CA ASN A 210 4.20 -29.30 40.34
C ASN A 210 4.74 -29.31 38.91
N LEU A 211 5.39 -30.40 38.47
CA LEU A 211 5.87 -30.55 37.07
C LEU A 211 4.71 -30.68 36.08
N VAL A 212 3.52 -31.05 36.48
CA VAL A 212 2.29 -30.97 35.67
C VAL A 212 1.71 -29.56 35.67
N MET A 213 1.68 -28.92 36.86
CA MET A 213 1.05 -27.60 37.03
C MET A 213 1.82 -26.46 36.32
N GLN A 214 3.15 -26.52 36.30
CA GLN A 214 3.97 -25.48 35.68
C GLN A 214 3.68 -25.26 34.19
N PRO A 215 3.64 -26.29 33.31
CA PRO A 215 3.27 -26.12 31.92
C PRO A 215 1.83 -25.64 31.74
N LEU A 216 0.88 -26.09 32.57
CA LEU A 216 -0.52 -25.64 32.55
C LEU A 216 -0.65 -24.16 32.94
N ALA A 217 0.08 -23.69 33.93
CA ALA A 217 0.13 -22.29 34.31
C ALA A 217 0.76 -21.42 33.18
N SER A 218 1.74 -21.97 32.47
CA SER A 218 2.33 -21.31 31.29
C SER A 218 1.36 -21.25 30.13
N LEU A 219 0.55 -22.29 29.91
CA LEU A 219 -0.51 -22.33 28.91
C LEU A 219 -1.58 -21.27 29.20
N ASN A 220 -2.00 -21.16 30.48
CA ASN A 220 -2.99 -20.15 30.86
C ASN A 220 -2.47 -18.72 30.58
N ARG A 221 -1.22 -18.43 30.95
CA ARG A 221 -0.59 -17.13 30.61
C ARG A 221 -0.54 -16.87 29.11
N LEU A 222 -0.26 -17.90 28.31
CA LEU A 222 -0.25 -17.76 26.85
C LEU A 222 -1.65 -17.39 26.30
N ILE A 223 -2.71 -17.99 26.89
CA ILE A 223 -4.10 -17.66 26.52
C ILE A 223 -4.42 -16.20 26.87
N ASP A 224 -4.05 -15.73 28.08
CA ASP A 224 -4.25 -14.35 28.52
C ASP A 224 -3.48 -13.36 27.62
N ASP A 225 -2.26 -13.70 27.20
CA ASP A 225 -1.43 -12.95 26.27
C ASP A 225 -2.08 -12.83 24.90
N LEU A 226 -2.60 -13.94 24.35
CA LEU A 226 -3.32 -13.96 23.07
C LEU A 226 -4.63 -13.16 23.14
N GLN A 227 -5.36 -13.25 24.25
CA GLN A 227 -6.57 -12.45 24.47
C GLN A 227 -6.25 -10.95 24.47
N THR A 228 -5.18 -10.54 25.17
CA THR A 228 -4.73 -9.13 25.23
C THR A 228 -4.41 -8.61 23.81
N LEU A 229 -3.67 -9.39 23.00
CA LEU A 229 -3.34 -9.03 21.63
C LEU A 229 -4.58 -8.96 20.72
N SER A 230 -5.53 -9.88 20.89
CA SER A 230 -6.77 -9.90 20.12
C SER A 230 -7.66 -8.69 20.42
N LEU A 231 -7.80 -8.35 21.71
CA LEU A 231 -8.57 -7.17 22.14
C LEU A 231 -7.94 -5.87 21.66
N SER A 232 -6.61 -5.73 21.74
CA SER A 232 -5.91 -4.55 21.21
C SER A 232 -6.07 -4.42 19.69
N GLN A 233 -5.97 -5.51 18.92
CA GLN A 233 -6.19 -5.47 17.47
C GLN A 233 -7.61 -5.07 17.08
N ALA A 234 -8.59 -5.45 17.88
CA ALA A 234 -9.99 -5.07 17.68
C ALA A 234 -10.29 -3.64 18.17
N GLY A 235 -9.30 -2.92 18.76
CA GLY A 235 -9.54 -1.63 19.42
C GLY A 235 -10.47 -1.74 20.63
N ALA A 236 -10.59 -2.94 21.20
CA ALA A 236 -11.53 -3.28 22.27
C ALA A 236 -10.83 -3.50 23.64
N LEU A 237 -9.53 -3.22 23.72
CA LEU A 237 -8.81 -3.30 24.99
C LEU A 237 -9.21 -2.13 25.88
N SER A 238 -10.09 -2.39 26.86
CA SER A 238 -10.46 -1.39 27.85
C SER A 238 -9.29 -1.11 28.79
N LEU A 239 -9.01 0.18 29.04
CA LEU A 239 -7.96 0.61 29.95
C LEU A 239 -8.58 1.37 31.12
N GLU A 240 -8.23 0.95 32.33
CA GLU A 240 -8.57 1.65 33.56
C GLU A 240 -7.45 2.63 33.94
N LYS A 241 -7.51 3.84 33.38
CA LYS A 241 -6.42 4.83 33.50
C LYS A 241 -6.55 5.66 34.77
N TYR A 242 -5.43 5.81 35.47
CA TYR A 242 -5.28 6.64 36.68
C TYR A 242 -4.00 7.46 36.59
N HIS A 243 -3.83 8.44 37.49
CA HIS A 243 -2.54 9.10 37.66
C HIS A 243 -1.59 8.16 38.42
N VAL A 244 -0.59 7.66 37.72
CA VAL A 244 0.37 6.67 38.23
C VAL A 244 1.75 7.26 38.28
N ASN A 245 2.44 7.13 39.41
CA ASN A 245 3.87 7.38 39.51
C ASN A 245 4.63 6.21 38.91
N LEU A 246 5.30 6.42 37.79
CA LEU A 246 6.04 5.36 37.09
C LEU A 246 7.22 4.83 37.91
N CYS A 247 7.87 5.66 38.71
CA CYS A 247 8.99 5.24 39.53
C CYS A 247 8.53 4.23 40.58
N ASP A 248 7.40 4.47 41.24
CA ASP A 248 6.82 3.58 42.23
C ASP A 248 6.35 2.28 41.57
N LEU A 249 5.72 2.35 40.42
CA LEU A 249 5.29 1.19 39.64
C LEU A 249 6.48 0.29 39.24
N ILE A 250 7.58 0.88 38.76
CA ILE A 250 8.79 0.13 38.41
C ILE A 250 9.37 -0.57 39.66
N GLN A 251 9.47 0.14 40.80
CA GLN A 251 9.97 -0.43 42.05
C GLN A 251 9.10 -1.58 42.52
N GLU A 252 7.78 -1.45 42.45
CA GLU A 252 6.82 -2.53 42.81
C GLU A 252 7.08 -3.76 41.95
N ARG A 253 7.22 -3.61 40.61
CA ARG A 253 7.49 -4.74 39.72
C ARG A 253 8.85 -5.39 40.01
N LEU A 254 9.85 -4.62 40.34
CA LEU A 254 11.16 -5.13 40.75
C LEU A 254 11.09 -5.96 42.04
N GLN A 255 10.30 -5.53 43.02
CA GLN A 255 10.07 -6.30 44.26
C GLN A 255 9.45 -7.66 43.96
N TRP A 256 8.47 -7.73 43.01
CA TRP A 256 7.87 -8.98 42.59
C TRP A 256 8.85 -9.92 41.88
N LEU A 257 9.79 -9.37 41.14
CA LEU A 257 10.81 -10.11 40.38
C LEU A 257 12.08 -10.42 41.22
N LYS A 258 12.18 -9.97 42.46
CA LYS A 258 13.39 -10.06 43.27
C LYS A 258 13.95 -11.47 43.36
N ALA A 259 13.10 -12.48 43.52
CA ALA A 259 13.54 -13.89 43.60
C ALA A 259 14.16 -14.36 42.29
N GLU A 260 13.55 -14.02 41.12
CA GLU A 260 14.00 -14.37 39.78
C GLU A 260 15.34 -13.67 39.47
N VAL A 261 15.44 -12.34 39.75
CA VAL A 261 16.65 -11.53 39.59
C VAL A 261 17.83 -12.12 40.44
N SER A 262 17.57 -12.49 41.68
CA SER A 262 18.60 -13.06 42.57
C SER A 262 19.04 -14.48 42.14
N GLN A 263 18.13 -15.28 41.61
CA GLN A 263 18.43 -16.62 41.11
C GLN A 263 19.35 -16.60 39.89
N GLU A 264 19.19 -15.62 39.03
CA GLU A 264 19.98 -15.46 37.80
C GLU A 264 21.25 -14.62 38.01
N ASP A 265 21.54 -14.18 39.23
CA ASP A 265 22.67 -13.31 39.58
C ASP A 265 22.71 -12.04 38.67
N PHE A 266 21.54 -11.41 38.54
CA PHE A 266 21.31 -10.30 37.62
C PHE A 266 21.18 -8.97 38.40
N THR A 267 21.83 -7.91 37.92
CA THR A 267 21.82 -6.58 38.56
C THR A 267 20.86 -5.64 37.82
N ILE A 268 19.97 -4.98 38.57
CA ILE A 268 19.06 -3.98 37.98
C ILE A 268 19.26 -2.64 38.69
N GLU A 269 19.63 -1.61 37.94
CA GLU A 269 19.77 -0.24 38.41
C GLU A 269 18.59 0.60 37.91
N VAL A 270 18.00 1.44 38.77
CA VAL A 270 16.91 2.35 38.40
C VAL A 270 17.33 3.78 38.64
N GLU A 271 17.35 4.56 37.57
CA GLU A 271 17.62 5.98 37.57
C GLU A 271 16.30 6.74 37.40
N CYS A 272 15.70 7.15 38.51
CA CYS A 272 14.48 7.93 38.54
C CYS A 272 14.72 9.15 39.46
N PRO A 273 15.24 10.28 38.94
CA PRO A 273 15.68 11.41 39.76
C PRO A 273 14.53 12.16 40.43
N ALA A 274 13.31 12.06 39.92
CA ALA A 274 12.12 12.68 40.48
C ALA A 274 10.87 11.83 40.18
N PRO A 275 9.80 11.92 41.00
CA PRO A 275 8.53 11.27 40.68
C PRO A 275 7.96 11.73 39.34
N VAL A 276 7.62 10.78 38.45
CA VAL A 276 7.08 11.06 37.12
C VAL A 276 5.68 10.45 37.01
N PHE A 277 4.68 11.31 36.84
CA PHE A 277 3.28 10.92 36.77
C PHE A 277 2.80 10.82 35.31
N VAL A 278 2.09 9.75 35.00
CA VAL A 278 1.41 9.53 33.71
C VAL A 278 -0.05 9.15 33.97
N TYR A 279 -0.93 9.45 33.00
CA TYR A 279 -2.32 8.98 33.06
C TYR A 279 -2.41 7.67 32.29
N ALA A 280 -2.33 6.55 33.00
CA ALA A 280 -2.18 5.23 32.43
C ALA A 280 -2.88 4.16 33.29
N ASP A 281 -3.11 2.99 32.72
CA ASP A 281 -3.55 1.79 33.43
C ASP A 281 -2.33 1.15 34.12
N PRO A 282 -2.27 1.16 35.48
CA PRO A 282 -1.10 0.67 36.20
C PRO A 282 -0.88 -0.82 36.05
N PHE A 283 -1.95 -1.61 35.87
CA PHE A 283 -1.83 -3.05 35.64
C PHE A 283 -1.19 -3.32 34.28
N ARG A 284 -1.66 -2.64 33.23
CA ARG A 284 -1.15 -2.82 31.85
C ARG A 284 0.27 -2.26 31.68
N ILE A 285 0.57 -1.07 32.21
CA ILE A 285 1.94 -0.56 32.16
C ILE A 285 2.88 -1.40 33.01
N GLY A 286 2.42 -1.90 34.17
CA GLY A 286 3.17 -2.87 34.99
C GLY A 286 3.45 -4.17 34.23
N GLN A 287 2.53 -4.63 33.39
CA GLN A 287 2.75 -5.77 32.49
C GLN A 287 3.86 -5.47 31.47
N VAL A 288 3.86 -4.29 30.84
CA VAL A 288 4.93 -3.85 29.93
C VAL A 288 6.29 -3.85 30.62
N VAL A 289 6.39 -3.20 31.79
CA VAL A 289 7.62 -3.14 32.59
C VAL A 289 8.13 -4.55 32.92
N THR A 290 7.24 -5.44 33.35
CA THR A 290 7.57 -6.82 33.67
C THR A 290 8.11 -7.59 32.45
N ILE A 291 7.48 -7.42 31.30
CA ILE A 291 7.91 -8.04 30.05
C ILE A 291 9.32 -7.57 29.66
N LEU A 292 9.59 -6.26 29.73
CA LEU A 292 10.89 -5.69 29.36
C LEU A 292 12.00 -6.13 30.32
N ILE A 293 11.74 -6.18 31.62
CA ILE A 293 12.70 -6.68 32.61
C ILE A 293 12.98 -8.17 32.37
N LYS A 294 11.95 -9.01 32.20
CA LYS A 294 12.12 -10.44 31.93
C LYS A 294 12.84 -10.71 30.62
N ASN A 295 12.62 -9.85 29.60
CA ASN A 295 13.36 -9.93 28.36
C ASN A 295 14.87 -9.71 28.59
N ALA A 296 15.25 -8.68 29.35
CA ALA A 296 16.64 -8.43 29.72
C ALA A 296 17.28 -9.57 30.51
N ILE A 297 16.59 -10.08 31.55
CA ILE A 297 17.09 -11.23 32.35
C ILE A 297 17.35 -12.44 31.44
N ARG A 298 16.45 -12.70 30.50
CA ARG A 298 16.53 -13.87 29.61
C ARG A 298 17.60 -13.78 28.54
N TYR A 299 17.81 -12.62 27.96
CA TYR A 299 18.67 -12.47 26.77
C TYR A 299 19.99 -11.75 27.05
N ALA A 300 20.15 -11.06 28.18
CA ALA A 300 21.37 -10.34 28.52
C ALA A 300 22.29 -11.12 29.50
N HIS A 301 22.34 -12.45 29.38
CA HIS A 301 23.17 -13.31 30.24
C HIS A 301 24.65 -12.94 30.27
N SER A 302 25.19 -12.40 29.17
CA SER A 302 26.62 -12.03 29.09
C SER A 302 26.95 -10.79 29.93
N GLY A 303 26.02 -9.85 30.03
CA GLY A 303 26.22 -8.60 30.76
C GLY A 303 25.62 -8.59 32.15
N LYS A 304 24.66 -9.47 32.44
CA LYS A 304 23.95 -9.63 33.74
C LYS A 304 23.52 -8.31 34.38
N LYS A 305 23.22 -7.31 33.56
CA LYS A 305 22.88 -5.97 34.02
C LYS A 305 21.76 -5.37 33.17
N LEU A 306 20.85 -4.65 33.83
CA LEU A 306 19.82 -3.79 33.21
C LEU A 306 19.85 -2.43 33.91
N THR A 307 19.89 -1.35 33.14
CA THR A 307 19.69 0.01 33.63
C THR A 307 18.35 0.51 33.12
N ILE A 308 17.49 0.94 34.05
CA ILE A 308 16.19 1.53 33.75
C ILE A 308 16.27 3.02 34.05
N THR A 309 16.08 3.86 33.02
CA THR A 309 16.10 5.31 33.14
C THR A 309 14.70 5.88 32.92
N VAL A 310 14.25 6.79 33.77
CA VAL A 310 12.96 7.47 33.60
C VAL A 310 13.22 8.96 33.43
N ASN A 311 12.93 9.45 32.23
CA ASN A 311 13.13 10.85 31.86
C ASN A 311 11.81 11.43 31.33
N HIS A 312 11.64 12.73 31.47
CA HIS A 312 10.55 13.44 30.81
C HIS A 312 11.12 14.44 29.79
N ALA A 313 10.48 14.56 28.63
CA ALA A 313 10.81 15.54 27.62
C ALA A 313 9.50 16.11 27.08
N ASP A 314 9.30 17.40 27.25
CA ASP A 314 8.07 18.11 26.87
C ASP A 314 6.81 17.43 27.48
N ASP A 315 5.87 17.01 26.62
CA ASP A 315 4.62 16.35 27.02
C ASP A 315 4.72 14.80 27.03
N LYS A 316 5.93 14.22 27.07
CA LYS A 316 6.15 12.77 27.01
C LYS A 316 7.07 12.30 28.14
N VAL A 317 6.83 11.08 28.57
CA VAL A 317 7.74 10.34 29.45
C VAL A 317 8.45 9.29 28.61
N ILE A 318 9.75 9.19 28.77
CA ILE A 318 10.61 8.24 28.11
C ILE A 318 11.22 7.32 29.19
N VAL A 319 10.87 6.02 29.12
CA VAL A 319 11.47 5.01 29.96
C VAL A 319 12.42 4.17 29.11
N GLY A 320 13.70 4.26 29.40
CA GLY A 320 14.75 3.49 28.74
C GLY A 320 15.08 2.22 29.51
N PHE A 321 15.10 1.08 28.84
CA PHE A 321 15.55 -0.21 29.37
C PHE A 321 16.82 -0.61 28.60
N ARG A 322 18.00 -0.35 29.17
CA ARG A 322 19.28 -0.71 28.58
C ARG A 322 19.80 -1.99 29.19
N ASP A 323 19.86 -3.04 28.40
CA ASP A 323 20.61 -4.26 28.76
C ASP A 323 22.05 -4.21 28.25
N TYR A 324 22.91 -5.08 28.79
CA TYR A 324 24.31 -5.21 28.43
C TYR A 324 24.59 -6.58 27.81
N GLY A 325 23.61 -7.14 27.13
CA GLY A 325 23.68 -8.41 26.42
C GLY A 325 24.39 -8.34 25.08
N PRO A 326 24.27 -9.36 24.23
CA PRO A 326 24.90 -9.41 22.93
C PRO A 326 24.20 -8.50 21.88
N GLY A 327 23.04 -7.89 22.20
CA GLY A 327 22.18 -7.24 21.22
C GLY A 327 21.54 -8.24 20.26
N VAL A 328 21.00 -7.74 19.14
CA VAL A 328 20.37 -8.54 18.08
C VAL A 328 20.92 -8.15 16.71
N SER A 329 20.72 -9.01 15.70
CA SER A 329 21.12 -8.67 14.33
C SER A 329 20.25 -7.51 13.78
N GLU A 330 20.85 -6.67 12.93
CA GLU A 330 20.15 -5.56 12.26
C GLU A 330 18.93 -6.04 11.46
N ALA A 331 18.99 -7.26 10.90
CA ALA A 331 17.89 -7.87 10.18
C ALA A 331 16.73 -8.26 11.10
N PHE A 332 16.97 -8.55 12.38
CA PHE A 332 15.97 -8.94 13.35
C PHE A 332 15.31 -7.75 14.07
N LEU A 333 15.99 -6.61 14.19
CA LEU A 333 15.46 -5.41 14.85
C LEU A 333 14.02 -5.03 14.42
N PRO A 334 13.68 -4.94 13.11
CA PRO A 334 12.32 -4.60 12.70
C PRO A 334 11.30 -5.70 13.02
N LEU A 335 11.73 -6.96 13.14
CA LEU A 335 10.88 -8.13 13.34
C LEU A 335 10.64 -8.46 14.81
N MET A 336 11.40 -7.88 15.73
CA MET A 336 11.36 -8.28 17.14
C MET A 336 10.03 -7.99 17.86
N PHE A 337 9.19 -7.10 17.32
CA PHE A 337 7.85 -6.80 17.82
C PHE A 337 6.75 -7.60 17.13
N GLU A 338 7.08 -8.42 16.12
CA GLU A 338 6.14 -9.34 15.49
C GLU A 338 5.83 -10.51 16.44
N ARG A 339 4.65 -11.08 16.31
CA ARG A 339 4.20 -12.20 17.14
C ARG A 339 5.01 -13.44 16.85
N PHE A 340 5.39 -14.16 17.92
CA PHE A 340 6.18 -15.40 17.84
C PHE A 340 7.56 -15.21 17.19
N SER A 341 8.00 -13.96 17.01
CA SER A 341 9.30 -13.66 16.45
C SER A 341 10.41 -13.99 17.44
N ARG A 342 11.45 -14.69 16.98
CA ARG A 342 12.63 -15.09 17.76
C ARG A 342 13.85 -15.12 16.85
N GLU A 343 14.95 -14.58 17.32
CA GLU A 343 16.22 -14.68 16.60
C GLU A 343 16.72 -16.13 16.57
N GLU A 344 17.31 -16.59 15.46
CA GLU A 344 17.77 -17.98 15.27
C GLU A 344 18.76 -18.45 16.36
N ARG A 345 19.60 -17.54 16.82
CA ARG A 345 20.58 -17.84 17.91
C ARG A 345 19.91 -18.16 19.26
N SER A 346 18.69 -17.69 19.47
CA SER A 346 17.90 -17.92 20.69
C SER A 346 16.94 -19.13 20.61
N ARG A 347 16.92 -19.82 19.45
CA ARG A 347 16.10 -21.04 19.22
C ARG A 347 16.58 -22.26 19.99
N SER A 348 17.73 -22.19 20.67
CA SER A 348 18.12 -23.26 21.61
C SER A 348 17.02 -23.44 22.64
N ARG A 349 16.50 -24.65 22.79
CA ARG A 349 15.32 -25.03 23.60
C ARG A 349 15.39 -24.60 25.07
N ASN A 350 16.56 -24.20 25.56
CA ASN A 350 16.81 -23.86 26.97
C ASN A 350 16.45 -22.41 27.36
N LEU A 351 16.26 -21.49 26.39
CA LEU A 351 15.97 -20.08 26.64
C LEU A 351 14.45 -19.75 26.53
N GLY A 352 13.58 -20.73 26.61
CA GLY A 352 12.15 -20.72 26.44
C GLY A 352 11.40 -19.37 26.55
N GLY A 353 10.57 -19.06 25.56
CA GLY A 353 9.65 -17.90 25.54
C GLY A 353 8.76 -17.98 24.34
N SER A 354 7.49 -17.59 24.48
CA SER A 354 6.47 -17.65 23.40
C SER A 354 6.72 -16.71 22.23
N GLY A 355 7.64 -15.74 22.37
CA GLY A 355 7.81 -14.68 21.37
C GLY A 355 6.65 -13.66 21.30
N LEU A 356 5.76 -13.67 22.29
CA LEU A 356 4.62 -12.74 22.37
C LEU A 356 4.92 -11.51 23.24
N GLY A 357 5.88 -11.56 24.15
CA GLY A 357 6.08 -10.52 25.14
C GLY A 357 6.25 -9.13 24.54
N LEU A 358 7.17 -8.94 23.60
CA LEU A 358 7.43 -7.64 23.00
C LEU A 358 6.27 -7.15 22.13
N SER A 359 5.54 -8.03 21.46
CA SER A 359 4.32 -7.66 20.72
C SER A 359 3.19 -7.19 21.65
N ILE A 360 3.06 -7.80 22.81
CA ILE A 360 2.10 -7.36 23.86
C ILE A 360 2.51 -6.00 24.43
N ALA A 361 3.79 -5.83 24.76
CA ALA A 361 4.31 -4.56 25.25
C ALA A 361 4.08 -3.42 24.24
N MET A 362 4.29 -3.67 22.95
CA MET A 362 3.99 -2.75 21.87
C MET A 362 2.49 -2.44 21.79
N ALA A 363 1.63 -3.45 21.83
CA ALA A 363 0.18 -3.30 21.77
C ALA A 363 -0.33 -2.42 22.93
N ILE A 364 0.05 -2.75 24.16
CA ILE A 364 -0.34 -1.98 25.35
C ILE A 364 0.17 -0.53 25.27
N SER A 365 1.41 -0.32 24.81
CA SER A 365 1.99 1.01 24.66
C SER A 365 1.18 1.86 23.67
N ARG A 366 0.77 1.29 22.53
CA ARG A 366 -0.07 1.96 21.51
C ARG A 366 -1.46 2.32 22.04
N GLU A 367 -2.11 1.45 22.79
CA GLU A 367 -3.42 1.72 23.41
C GLU A 367 -3.36 2.87 24.44
N HIS A 368 -2.18 3.14 25.00
CA HIS A 368 -1.94 4.30 25.84
C HIS A 368 -1.57 5.57 25.06
N GLY A 369 -1.62 5.54 23.72
CA GLY A 369 -1.19 6.64 22.86
C GLY A 369 0.33 6.82 22.81
N GLY A 370 1.07 5.82 23.29
CA GLY A 370 2.53 5.80 23.33
C GLY A 370 3.17 4.97 22.22
N SER A 371 4.44 4.69 22.37
CA SER A 371 5.20 3.82 21.46
C SER A 371 6.28 3.05 22.20
N LEU A 372 6.69 1.92 21.63
CA LEU A 372 7.82 1.12 22.06
C LEU A 372 8.78 0.96 20.88
N SER A 373 10.07 1.21 21.10
CA SER A 373 11.10 1.05 20.07
C SER A 373 12.32 0.35 20.63
N ALA A 374 13.16 -0.19 19.75
CA ALA A 374 14.38 -0.90 20.11
C ALA A 374 15.53 -0.50 19.20
N GLN A 375 16.74 -0.46 19.77
CA GLN A 375 17.96 -0.25 19.03
C GLN A 375 19.12 -0.98 19.70
N ASN A 376 20.09 -1.45 18.94
CA ASN A 376 21.34 -1.91 19.48
C ASN A 376 22.12 -0.74 20.07
N HIS A 377 22.70 -0.92 21.26
CA HIS A 377 23.53 0.15 21.84
C HIS A 377 24.97 0.08 21.29
N PRO A 378 25.62 1.22 20.97
CA PRO A 378 26.97 1.24 20.40
C PRO A 378 28.04 0.52 21.23
N GLU A 379 27.88 0.52 22.55
CA GLU A 379 28.78 -0.18 23.50
C GLU A 379 28.38 -1.64 23.76
N GLY A 380 27.45 -2.19 22.99
CA GLY A 380 26.88 -3.52 23.17
C GLY A 380 25.60 -3.53 24.00
N GLY A 381 24.81 -4.59 23.83
CA GLY A 381 23.48 -4.70 24.40
C GLY A 381 22.39 -4.00 23.59
N MET A 382 21.21 -3.94 24.16
CA MET A 382 20.03 -3.33 23.51
C MET A 382 19.42 -2.26 24.40
N LEU A 383 18.89 -1.23 23.76
CA LEU A 383 18.10 -0.19 24.39
C LEU A 383 16.66 -0.26 23.87
N LEU A 384 15.72 -0.59 24.78
CA LEU A 384 14.29 -0.51 24.54
C LEU A 384 13.76 0.80 25.12
N LEU A 385 13.01 1.58 24.32
CA LEU A 385 12.46 2.87 24.70
C LEU A 385 10.94 2.79 24.71
N LEU A 386 10.35 2.91 25.90
CA LEU A 386 8.91 3.07 26.10
C LEU A 386 8.61 4.56 26.21
N ILE A 387 7.79 5.10 25.31
CA ILE A 387 7.36 6.49 25.29
C ILE A 387 5.87 6.54 25.60
N LEU A 388 5.49 7.31 26.63
CA LEU A 388 4.10 7.52 27.04
C LEU A 388 3.76 9.02 27.03
N PRO A 389 2.54 9.42 26.65
CA PRO A 389 2.11 10.80 26.81
C PRO A 389 1.90 11.16 28.28
N MET A 390 2.29 12.36 28.70
CA MET A 390 2.01 12.86 30.05
C MET A 390 0.56 13.31 30.21
N LYS A 391 -0.05 13.84 29.14
CA LYS A 391 -1.47 14.23 29.09
C LYS A 391 -2.17 13.44 28.02
N ILE A 392 -3.43 13.08 28.24
CA ILE A 392 -4.33 12.64 27.18
C ILE A 392 -4.82 13.93 26.51
N GLU A 393 -4.67 14.04 25.18
CA GLU A 393 -5.50 14.94 24.40
C GLU A 393 -6.96 14.54 24.63
N SER A 394 -7.71 15.47 25.22
CA SER A 394 -9.14 15.35 25.56
C SER A 394 -10.00 15.31 24.31
#